data_1bc717d1912654ba053dd1c80d8cda4a
#
_entry.id   1bc717d1912654ba053dd1c80d8cda4a
#
_cell.length_a   1.000
_cell.length_b   1.000
_cell.length_c   1.000
_cell.angle_alpha   90.00
_cell.angle_beta   90.00
_cell.angle_gamma   90.00
#
_symmetry.space_group_name_H-M   'P 1'
#
loop_
_entity.id
_entity.type
_entity.pdbx_description
1 polymer ?
#
loop_
_entity_poly.entity_id
_entity_poly.type
_entity_poly.pdbx_seq_one_letter_code
_entity_poly.pdbx_strand_id
1 'polypeptide(L)'
;MIGRSLIRALITSAALAAGVMLAGCNSDEISLAQNAKANQPVNPKLIAAMVEKDMDLQSPILVRLFKQEAELEVWKQTRSGRFALLKTYPICRWSGDLGPKVREGDRQAPEGFYSITPAQMNPQSAYYLSFNTGFPNAFDRALGRTGSELMVHGDCS
;
A
#
# COMPACT_ATOMS: atom_id res chain seq x y z
N MET A 1 -59.26 22.72 -32.57
CA MET A 1 -58.35 23.58 -31.81
C MET A 1 -57.76 22.76 -30.68
N ILE A 2 -56.69 22.04 -30.90
CA ILE A 2 -55.97 21.29 -29.87
C ILE A 2 -54.76 22.11 -29.46
N GLY A 3 -54.74 22.47 -28.20
CA GLY A 3 -54.00 23.59 -27.68
C GLY A 3 -52.48 23.46 -27.62
N ARG A 4 -51.83 24.54 -27.92
CA ARG A 4 -50.39 24.79 -27.78
C ARG A 4 -49.75 24.53 -26.39
N SER A 5 -50.59 24.20 -25.40
CA SER A 5 -50.17 23.94 -24.03
C SER A 5 -49.55 22.55 -23.83
N LEU A 6 -49.93 21.53 -24.62
CA LEU A 6 -49.43 20.16 -24.48
C LEU A 6 -47.99 19.98 -25.02
N ILE A 7 -47.59 20.79 -26.00
CA ILE A 7 -46.24 20.74 -26.61
C ILE A 7 -45.18 21.34 -25.66
N ARG A 8 -45.58 22.36 -24.89
CA ARG A 8 -44.64 22.98 -23.89
C ARG A 8 -44.36 22.10 -22.70
N ALA A 9 -45.30 21.28 -22.25
CA ALA A 9 -45.13 20.35 -21.15
C ALA A 9 -44.19 19.17 -21.48
N LEU A 10 -44.18 18.73 -22.75
CA LEU A 10 -43.31 17.63 -23.21
C LEU A 10 -41.84 18.05 -23.40
N ILE A 11 -41.56 19.30 -23.70
CA ILE A 11 -40.19 19.81 -23.90
C ILE A 11 -39.48 20.09 -22.57
N THR A 12 -40.20 20.48 -21.53
CA THR A 12 -39.61 20.70 -20.19
C THR A 12 -39.27 19.41 -19.45
N SER A 13 -39.98 18.31 -19.71
CA SER A 13 -39.69 17.01 -19.09
C SER A 13 -38.43 16.31 -19.69
N ALA A 14 -38.12 16.58 -20.97
CA ALA A 14 -36.93 15.99 -21.61
C ALA A 14 -35.61 16.68 -21.19
N ALA A 15 -35.66 17.95 -20.79
CA ALA A 15 -34.47 18.68 -20.36
C ALA A 15 -33.99 18.35 -18.95
N LEU A 16 -34.85 17.83 -18.05
CA LEU A 16 -34.47 17.42 -16.71
C LEU A 16 -33.86 16.00 -16.63
N ALA A 17 -34.14 15.16 -17.62
CA ALA A 17 -33.60 13.79 -17.64
C ALA A 17 -32.16 13.72 -18.19
N ALA A 18 -31.66 14.74 -18.91
CA ALA A 18 -30.30 14.76 -19.44
C ALA A 18 -29.24 15.27 -18.45
N GLY A 19 -29.65 15.83 -17.30
CA GLY A 19 -28.74 16.44 -16.33
C GLY A 19 -28.18 15.47 -15.25
N VAL A 20 -28.69 14.25 -15.17
CA VAL A 20 -28.33 13.32 -14.07
C VAL A 20 -27.31 12.26 -14.50
N MET A 21 -26.92 12.18 -15.77
CA MET A 21 -26.03 11.14 -16.31
C MET A 21 -24.53 11.53 -16.32
N LEU A 22 -24.13 12.65 -15.72
CA LEU A 22 -22.74 13.12 -15.79
C LEU A 22 -21.98 13.14 -14.44
N ALA A 23 -22.56 12.59 -13.38
CA ALA A 23 -21.93 12.61 -12.04
C ALA A 23 -21.44 11.25 -11.54
N GLY A 24 -21.32 10.22 -12.39
CA GLY A 24 -21.08 8.85 -11.97
C GLY A 24 -19.74 8.19 -12.36
N CYS A 25 -18.76 8.90 -12.95
CA CYS A 25 -17.62 8.22 -13.58
C CYS A 25 -16.25 8.39 -12.90
N ASN A 26 -16.11 9.13 -11.79
CA ASN A 26 -14.77 9.38 -11.24
C ASN A 26 -14.32 8.39 -10.16
N SER A 27 -15.21 7.71 -9.45
CA SER A 27 -14.82 6.78 -8.39
C SER A 27 -14.30 5.43 -8.93
N ASP A 28 -14.86 4.96 -10.04
CA ASP A 28 -14.52 3.65 -10.59
C ASP A 28 -13.18 3.68 -11.36
N GLU A 29 -12.87 4.76 -12.05
CA GLU A 29 -11.59 4.94 -12.75
C GLU A 29 -10.42 5.07 -11.76
N ILE A 30 -10.60 5.79 -10.65
CA ILE A 30 -9.59 5.90 -9.59
C ILE A 30 -9.35 4.53 -8.94
N SER A 31 -10.41 3.79 -8.66
CA SER A 31 -10.35 2.44 -8.08
C SER A 31 -9.65 1.44 -9.02
N LEU A 32 -9.92 1.47 -10.32
CA LEU A 32 -9.28 0.63 -11.32
C LEU A 32 -7.79 0.95 -11.48
N ALA A 33 -7.41 2.23 -11.49
CA ALA A 33 -6.02 2.66 -11.57
C ALA A 33 -5.21 2.30 -10.31
N GLN A 34 -5.82 2.37 -9.13
CA GLN A 34 -5.20 1.97 -7.86
C GLN A 34 -5.01 0.45 -7.77
N ASN A 35 -6.00 -0.34 -8.22
CA ASN A 35 -5.88 -1.79 -8.30
C ASN A 35 -4.85 -2.24 -9.34
N ALA A 36 -4.67 -1.47 -10.43
CA ALA A 36 -3.64 -1.76 -11.44
C ALA A 36 -2.22 -1.72 -10.88
N LYS A 37 -1.92 -0.84 -9.91
CA LYS A 37 -0.60 -0.79 -9.25
C LYS A 37 -0.29 -2.06 -8.46
N ALA A 38 -1.26 -2.56 -7.71
CA ALA A 38 -1.10 -3.77 -6.90
C ALA A 38 -0.96 -5.04 -7.75
N ASN A 39 -1.52 -5.03 -8.96
CA ASN A 39 -1.53 -6.17 -9.88
C ASN A 39 -0.42 -6.10 -10.94
N GLN A 40 0.55 -5.20 -10.80
CA GLN A 40 1.69 -5.16 -11.71
C GLN A 40 2.48 -6.47 -11.64
N PRO A 41 2.89 -7.04 -12.79
CA PRO A 41 3.71 -8.22 -12.80
C PRO A 41 5.06 -7.96 -12.14
N VAL A 42 5.56 -8.95 -11.43
CA VAL A 42 6.90 -8.86 -10.83
C VAL A 42 7.94 -8.66 -11.93
N ASN A 43 8.89 -7.77 -11.70
CA ASN A 43 9.95 -7.45 -12.68
C ASN A 43 10.68 -8.73 -13.12
N PRO A 44 10.83 -8.97 -14.44
CA PRO A 44 11.50 -10.17 -14.97
C PRO A 44 12.92 -10.40 -14.44
N LYS A 45 13.69 -9.32 -14.20
CA LYS A 45 15.02 -9.42 -13.59
C LYS A 45 14.96 -9.95 -12.15
N LEU A 46 13.91 -9.60 -11.40
CA LEU A 46 13.73 -10.11 -10.04
C LEU A 46 13.30 -11.59 -10.07
N ILE A 47 12.46 -11.97 -11.03
CA ILE A 47 12.10 -13.38 -11.27
C ILE A 47 13.35 -14.20 -11.58
N ALA A 48 14.21 -13.73 -12.49
CA ALA A 48 15.46 -14.41 -12.84
C ALA A 48 16.38 -14.57 -11.61
N ALA A 49 16.52 -13.54 -10.78
CA ALA A 49 17.31 -13.61 -9.55
C ALA A 49 16.72 -14.60 -8.52
N MET A 50 15.38 -14.74 -8.45
CA MET A 50 14.75 -15.76 -7.61
C MET A 50 15.06 -17.18 -8.12
N VAL A 51 14.99 -17.41 -9.42
CA VAL A 51 15.34 -18.72 -10.03
C VAL A 51 16.79 -19.07 -9.75
N GLU A 52 17.72 -18.14 -9.96
CA GLU A 52 19.16 -18.33 -9.70
C GLU A 52 19.44 -18.70 -8.24
N LYS A 53 18.66 -18.16 -7.31
CA LYS A 53 18.81 -18.38 -5.87
C LYS A 53 17.92 -19.51 -5.32
N ASP A 54 17.32 -20.31 -6.17
CA ASP A 54 16.43 -21.41 -5.78
C ASP A 54 15.25 -20.98 -4.90
N MET A 55 14.60 -19.87 -5.26
CA MET A 55 13.46 -19.27 -4.57
C MET A 55 12.20 -19.39 -5.40
N ASP A 56 11.12 -19.90 -4.83
CA ASP A 56 9.80 -19.90 -5.46
C ASP A 56 9.09 -18.55 -5.31
N LEU A 57 8.25 -18.18 -6.29
CA LEU A 57 7.52 -16.91 -6.26
C LEU A 57 6.68 -16.75 -4.99
N GLN A 58 6.10 -17.85 -4.49
CA GLN A 58 5.23 -17.85 -3.31
C GLN A 58 5.98 -18.14 -1.98
N SER A 59 7.30 -18.34 -2.02
CA SER A 59 8.07 -18.55 -0.77
C SER A 59 7.93 -17.36 0.19
N PRO A 60 7.95 -17.59 1.49
CA PRO A 60 7.94 -16.54 2.50
C PRO A 60 9.05 -15.51 2.30
N ILE A 61 8.78 -14.27 2.68
CA ILE A 61 9.77 -13.19 2.69
C ILE A 61 10.03 -12.71 4.12
N LEU A 62 11.25 -12.21 4.33
CA LEU A 62 11.65 -11.45 5.50
C LEU A 62 12.16 -10.11 5.00
N VAL A 63 11.62 -9.03 5.54
CA VAL A 63 12.09 -7.67 5.25
C VAL A 63 12.90 -7.19 6.45
N ARG A 64 14.09 -6.66 6.19
CA ARG A 64 14.93 -6.02 7.20
C ARG A 64 15.11 -4.55 6.83
N LEU A 65 14.81 -3.66 7.76
CA LEU A 65 14.99 -2.22 7.58
C LEU A 65 16.09 -1.75 8.54
N PHE A 66 17.06 -1.04 7.98
CA PHE A 66 18.18 -0.46 8.70
C PHE A 66 18.10 1.04 8.59
N LYS A 67 17.70 1.71 9.68
CA LYS A 67 17.54 3.16 9.70
C LYS A 67 18.87 3.87 9.48
N GLN A 68 19.93 3.44 10.17
CA GLN A 68 21.23 4.09 10.12
C GLN A 68 21.85 4.01 8.71
N GLU A 69 21.75 2.86 8.06
CA GLU A 69 22.27 2.60 6.73
C GLU A 69 21.34 3.14 5.63
N ALA A 70 20.10 3.46 5.99
CA ALA A 70 19.03 3.81 5.06
C ALA A 70 18.77 2.72 4.01
N GLU A 71 18.72 1.46 4.44
CA GLU A 71 18.56 0.30 3.57
C GLU A 71 17.39 -0.58 3.99
N LEU A 72 16.70 -1.11 2.98
CA LEU A 72 15.69 -2.15 3.10
C LEU A 72 16.14 -3.38 2.34
N GLU A 73 16.34 -4.47 3.05
CA GLU A 73 16.67 -5.77 2.47
C GLU A 73 15.43 -6.64 2.36
N VAL A 74 15.25 -7.26 1.22
CA VAL A 74 14.25 -8.30 1.00
C VAL A 74 14.97 -9.65 0.95
N TRP A 75 14.72 -10.47 1.94
CA TRP A 75 15.16 -11.86 2.03
C TRP A 75 14.01 -12.78 1.67
N LYS A 76 14.30 -13.86 0.97
CA LYS A 76 13.28 -14.82 0.56
C LYS A 76 13.73 -16.23 0.88
N GLN A 77 12.77 -17.06 1.29
CA GLN A 77 13.07 -18.47 1.61
C GLN A 77 13.37 -19.25 0.33
N THR A 78 14.50 -19.94 0.33
CA THR A 78 14.91 -20.89 -0.71
C THR A 78 14.19 -22.23 -0.51
N ARG A 79 14.22 -23.10 -1.51
CA ARG A 79 13.66 -24.46 -1.41
C ARG A 79 14.33 -25.30 -0.30
N SER A 80 15.56 -24.97 0.07
CA SER A 80 16.23 -25.61 1.24
C SER A 80 15.69 -25.15 2.60
N GLY A 81 14.72 -24.23 2.62
CA GLY A 81 14.13 -23.69 3.86
C GLY A 81 14.89 -22.53 4.50
N ARG A 82 16.07 -22.17 3.98
CA ARG A 82 16.86 -21.04 4.50
C ARG A 82 16.49 -19.73 3.82
N PHE A 83 16.57 -18.62 4.54
CA PHE A 83 16.44 -17.30 3.94
C PHE A 83 17.76 -16.85 3.31
N ALA A 84 17.69 -16.31 2.11
CA ALA A 84 18.80 -15.69 1.41
C ALA A 84 18.40 -14.31 0.88
N LEU A 85 19.37 -13.40 0.80
CA LEU A 85 19.15 -12.05 0.32
C LEU A 85 18.74 -12.08 -1.17
N LEU A 86 17.56 -11.56 -1.45
CA LEU A 86 17.07 -11.40 -2.82
C LEU A 86 17.47 -10.04 -3.39
N LYS A 87 17.20 -8.97 -2.64
CA LYS A 87 17.48 -7.60 -3.09
C LYS A 87 17.57 -6.61 -1.94
N THR A 88 18.43 -5.59 -2.10
CA THR A 88 18.50 -4.41 -1.24
C THR A 88 17.94 -3.20 -1.99
N TYR A 89 17.18 -2.37 -1.29
CA TYR A 89 16.63 -1.10 -1.76
C TYR A 89 17.12 0.03 -0.86
N PRO A 90 17.46 1.19 -1.40
CA PRO A 90 17.70 2.36 -0.58
C PRO A 90 16.39 2.85 0.05
N ILE A 91 16.44 3.30 1.30
CA ILE A 91 15.34 4.01 1.94
C ILE A 91 15.59 5.50 1.74
N CYS A 92 14.71 6.18 1.03
CA CYS A 92 14.86 7.61 0.78
C CYS A 92 14.52 8.47 2.02
N ARG A 93 13.62 7.98 2.89
CA ARG A 93 13.21 8.69 4.09
C ARG A 93 12.52 7.76 5.10
N TRP A 94 12.76 8.01 6.39
CA TRP A 94 11.95 7.47 7.49
C TRP A 94 11.59 8.59 8.46
N SER A 95 10.63 8.33 9.37
CA SER A 95 10.19 9.32 10.35
C SER A 95 11.06 9.28 11.61
N GLY A 96 11.51 10.45 12.06
CA GLY A 96 12.26 10.63 13.30
C GLY A 96 13.74 10.28 13.20
N ASP A 97 14.33 9.97 14.34
CA ASP A 97 15.73 9.65 14.53
C ASP A 97 15.97 8.14 14.77
N LEU A 98 17.18 7.74 15.08
CA LEU A 98 17.50 6.39 15.55
C LEU A 98 16.84 6.16 16.92
N GLY A 99 16.43 4.92 17.17
CA GLY A 99 15.72 4.52 18.37
C GLY A 99 14.25 4.15 18.12
N PRO A 100 13.61 3.47 19.06
CA PRO A 100 12.26 2.96 18.91
C PRO A 100 11.21 4.06 19.01
N LYS A 101 10.04 3.81 18.41
CA LYS A 101 8.83 4.58 18.69
C LYS A 101 8.33 4.26 20.10
N VAL A 102 8.01 5.31 20.88
CA VAL A 102 7.57 5.18 22.27
C VAL A 102 6.12 5.59 22.47
N ARG A 103 5.66 6.66 21.82
CA ARG A 103 4.32 7.22 22.05
C ARG A 103 3.67 7.74 20.76
N GLU A 104 2.36 7.80 20.77
CA GLU A 104 1.61 8.49 19.72
C GLU A 104 2.11 9.92 19.55
N GLY A 105 2.25 10.39 18.31
CA GLY A 105 2.69 11.75 17.98
C GLY A 105 4.18 12.04 18.14
N ASP A 106 5.02 11.09 18.53
CA ASP A 106 6.48 11.27 18.63
C ASP A 106 7.20 11.34 17.27
N ARG A 107 6.47 11.11 16.19
CA ARG A 107 6.95 11.11 14.80
C ARG A 107 8.11 10.14 14.54
N GLN A 108 8.22 9.09 15.35
CA GLN A 108 9.31 8.11 15.31
C GLN A 108 8.85 6.86 14.57
N ALA A 109 9.70 6.34 13.68
CA ALA A 109 9.51 5.03 13.09
C ALA A 109 9.84 3.93 14.13
N PRO A 110 9.05 2.84 14.21
CA PRO A 110 9.28 1.80 15.18
C PRO A 110 10.55 0.99 14.90
N GLU A 111 11.09 0.36 15.93
CA GLU A 111 12.15 -0.65 15.87
C GLU A 111 11.67 -1.90 16.59
N GLY A 112 11.72 -3.05 15.93
CA GLY A 112 11.26 -4.31 16.47
C GLY A 112 10.95 -5.33 15.39
N PHE A 113 10.32 -6.44 15.82
CA PHE A 113 9.91 -7.53 14.94
C PHE A 113 8.39 -7.52 14.77
N TYR A 114 7.94 -7.46 13.54
CA TYR A 114 6.52 -7.35 13.20
C TYR A 114 6.16 -8.41 12.17
N SER A 115 5.00 -9.05 12.36
CA SER A 115 4.44 -9.98 11.38
C SER A 115 3.42 -9.26 10.51
N ILE A 116 3.60 -9.36 9.20
CA ILE A 116 2.72 -8.71 8.23
C ILE A 116 1.82 -9.76 7.60
N THR A 117 0.53 -9.52 7.66
CA THR A 117 -0.52 -10.37 7.06
C THR A 117 -1.14 -9.67 5.85
N PRO A 118 -1.87 -10.37 4.99
CA PRO A 118 -2.59 -9.74 3.88
C PRO A 118 -3.54 -8.61 4.29
N ALA A 119 -4.12 -8.67 5.50
CA ALA A 119 -5.00 -7.62 6.02
C ALA A 119 -4.30 -6.28 6.29
N GLN A 120 -2.97 -6.27 6.37
CA GLN A 120 -2.17 -5.08 6.59
C GLN A 120 -1.72 -4.41 5.27
N MET A 121 -2.00 -5.04 4.12
CA MET A 121 -1.69 -4.49 2.81
C MET A 121 -2.67 -3.39 2.44
N ASN A 122 -2.15 -2.26 1.94
CA ASN A 122 -2.95 -1.16 1.43
C ASN A 122 -2.66 -0.91 -0.07
N PRO A 123 -3.38 -1.59 -0.97
CA PRO A 123 -3.22 -1.41 -2.41
C PRO A 123 -3.71 -0.04 -2.92
N GLN A 124 -4.50 0.68 -2.12
CA GLN A 124 -5.08 1.98 -2.44
C GLN A 124 -4.28 3.15 -1.87
N SER A 125 -3.07 2.89 -1.38
CA SER A 125 -2.23 3.94 -0.82
C SER A 125 -1.98 5.09 -1.80
N ALA A 126 -2.15 6.33 -1.32
CA ALA A 126 -1.79 7.53 -2.08
C ALA A 126 -0.27 7.61 -2.33
N TYR A 127 0.53 6.92 -1.52
CA TYR A 127 1.99 6.85 -1.59
C TYR A 127 2.46 5.62 -2.38
N TYR A 128 1.88 5.39 -3.54
CA TYR A 128 2.03 4.23 -4.42
C TYR A 128 1.37 2.99 -3.82
N LEU A 129 2.07 2.13 -3.11
CA LEU A 129 1.58 0.97 -2.35
C LEU A 129 2.10 1.07 -0.93
N SER A 130 1.39 0.50 0.03
CA SER A 130 1.88 0.47 1.41
C SER A 130 1.40 -0.76 2.17
N PHE A 131 2.05 -1.01 3.29
CA PHE A 131 1.57 -1.96 4.29
C PHE A 131 1.78 -1.39 5.68
N ASN A 132 0.86 -1.73 6.60
CA ASN A 132 0.96 -1.36 8.00
C ASN A 132 1.92 -2.32 8.71
N THR A 133 2.83 -1.79 9.53
CA THR A 133 3.79 -2.62 10.30
C THR A 133 3.12 -3.45 11.39
N GLY A 134 1.91 -3.06 11.81
CA GLY A 134 1.24 -3.70 12.96
C GLY A 134 1.76 -3.21 14.32
N PHE A 135 2.51 -2.10 14.33
CA PHE A 135 2.88 -1.45 15.59
C PHE A 135 1.63 -0.91 16.34
N PRO A 136 1.53 -1.02 17.67
CA PRO A 136 2.43 -1.72 18.58
C PRO A 136 2.17 -3.24 18.62
N ASN A 137 3.22 -4.04 18.60
CA ASN A 137 3.12 -5.49 18.81
C ASN A 137 2.94 -5.84 20.32
N ALA A 138 2.94 -7.10 20.69
CA ALA A 138 2.77 -7.51 22.08
C ALA A 138 3.89 -6.99 23.00
N PHE A 139 5.12 -6.97 22.51
CA PHE A 139 6.27 -6.45 23.25
C PHE A 139 6.18 -4.93 23.46
N ASP A 140 5.81 -4.19 22.42
CA ASP A 140 5.62 -2.74 22.51
C ASP A 140 4.53 -2.37 23.52
N ARG A 141 3.41 -3.11 23.50
CA ARG A 141 2.31 -2.91 24.46
C ARG A 141 2.73 -3.22 25.89
N ALA A 142 3.53 -4.28 26.10
CA ALA A 142 4.05 -4.59 27.42
C ALA A 142 4.97 -3.50 27.99
N LEU A 143 5.62 -2.73 27.10
CA LEU A 143 6.43 -1.56 27.47
C LEU A 143 5.61 -0.25 27.54
N GLY A 144 4.28 -0.31 27.38
CA GLY A 144 3.41 0.87 27.40
C GLY A 144 3.57 1.78 26.17
N ARG A 145 4.16 1.28 25.08
CA ARG A 145 4.32 2.04 23.84
C ARG A 145 2.97 2.20 23.13
N THR A 146 2.75 3.39 22.56
CA THR A 146 1.51 3.75 21.86
C THR A 146 1.77 4.32 20.48
N GLY A 147 0.78 4.21 19.60
CA GLY A 147 0.84 4.71 18.23
C GLY A 147 0.01 3.87 17.28
N SER A 148 -0.22 4.41 16.10
CA SER A 148 -1.01 3.79 15.04
C SER A 148 -0.50 4.20 13.66
N GLU A 149 -1.03 3.59 12.60
CA GLU A 149 -0.80 3.96 11.19
C GLU A 149 0.70 4.05 10.79
N LEU A 150 1.52 3.14 11.30
CA LEU A 150 2.93 3.05 10.93
C LEU A 150 3.08 2.25 9.65
N MET A 151 3.22 2.97 8.53
CA MET A 151 3.22 2.41 7.19
C MET A 151 4.62 2.37 6.58
N VAL A 152 4.91 1.30 5.84
CA VAL A 152 5.99 1.27 4.83
C VAL A 152 5.34 1.45 3.47
N HIS A 153 5.84 2.39 2.66
CA HIS A 153 5.26 2.75 1.36
C HIS A 153 6.31 2.94 0.29
N GLY A 154 5.88 2.93 -0.98
CA GLY A 154 6.80 2.91 -2.13
C GLY A 154 7.14 4.29 -2.70
N ASP A 155 6.61 5.37 -2.15
CA ASP A 155 6.89 6.74 -2.58
C ASP A 155 7.83 7.45 -1.61
N CYS A 156 8.65 8.37 -2.13
CA CYS A 156 9.64 9.17 -1.38
C CYS A 156 9.11 10.56 -0.97
N SER A 157 7.80 10.72 -0.83
CA SER A 157 7.16 11.98 -0.44
C SER A 157 7.36 12.35 1.02
#